data_5e718575906046111416b7d533f960f9
#
_entry.id   5e718575906046111416b7d533f960f9
#
_cell.length_a   1.000
_cell.length_b   1.000
_cell.length_c   1.000
_cell.angle_alpha   90.00
_cell.angle_beta   90.00
_cell.angle_gamma   90.00
#
_symmetry.space_group_name_H-M   'P 1'
#
loop_
_entity.id
_entity.type
_entity.pdbx_description
1 polymer ?
#
loop_
_entity_poly.entity_id
_entity_poly.type
_entity_poly.pdbx_seq_one_letter_code
_entity_poly.pdbx_strand_id
1 'polypeptide(L)'
;MNKIPEVYVVSDSLGDTAESVAKATISQFDEDIDIVRVPFIRHAEQIQKVIEEAAQHHAVVCHTLVSPELRQTFEKMAEAKNVRYVDILGPMMDMVGSISSTKPRMKPGIIHKLDEEYFRKVEAIEFAVKYDDGKNPAGFSKADVVLIGVSRTSKTPLSMYMAHKKYKVANLPLAVSYTHLRAHETEADL
;
A
#
# COMPACT_ATOMS: atom_id res chain seq x y z
N MET A 1 30.67 2.90 17.52
CA MET A 1 29.81 2.58 16.36
C MET A 1 28.87 3.75 16.21
N ASN A 2 28.91 4.45 15.07
CA ASN A 2 27.88 5.46 14.80
C ASN A 2 26.54 4.73 14.71
N LYS A 3 25.60 5.14 15.55
CA LYS A 3 24.23 4.60 15.52
C LYS A 3 23.53 5.20 14.31
N ILE A 4 22.92 4.38 13.48
CA ILE A 4 22.13 4.85 12.33
C ILE A 4 20.98 5.70 12.87
N PRO A 5 20.77 6.93 12.34
CA PRO A 5 19.63 7.75 12.73
C PRO A 5 18.30 7.06 12.41
N GLU A 6 17.29 7.27 13.25
CA GLU A 6 16.00 6.63 13.12
C GLU A 6 14.87 7.67 13.00
N VAL A 7 13.90 7.40 12.12
CA VAL A 7 12.64 8.14 12.01
C VAL A 7 11.49 7.22 12.34
N TYR A 8 10.79 7.52 13.43
CA TYR A 8 9.59 6.81 13.83
C TYR A 8 8.38 7.36 13.07
N VAL A 9 7.65 6.47 12.42
CA VAL A 9 6.43 6.76 11.67
C VAL A 9 5.22 6.23 12.44
N VAL A 10 4.48 7.14 13.06
CA VAL A 10 3.40 6.84 14.00
C VAL A 10 2.04 7.17 13.42
N SER A 11 1.08 6.24 13.51
CA SER A 11 -0.26 6.45 12.97
C SER A 11 -1.33 5.69 13.74
N ASP A 12 -2.53 6.21 13.77
CA ASP A 12 -3.74 5.51 14.22
C ASP A 12 -4.41 4.66 13.12
N SER A 13 -3.74 4.55 11.95
CA SER A 13 -4.09 3.67 10.83
C SER A 13 -2.87 2.87 10.38
N LEU A 14 -2.78 2.54 9.09
CA LEU A 14 -1.65 1.79 8.49
C LEU A 14 -0.31 2.55 8.53
N GLY A 15 -0.34 3.89 8.47
CA GLY A 15 0.85 4.72 8.51
C GLY A 15 1.49 5.02 7.14
N ASP A 16 0.89 4.59 6.05
CA ASP A 16 1.46 4.72 4.69
C ASP A 16 1.72 6.17 4.28
N THR A 17 0.86 7.11 4.70
CA THR A 17 1.03 8.54 4.42
C THR A 17 2.28 9.09 5.10
N ALA A 18 2.45 8.81 6.40
CA ALA A 18 3.61 9.26 7.16
C ALA A 18 4.90 8.59 6.65
N GLU A 19 4.85 7.31 6.31
CA GLU A 19 5.98 6.59 5.71
C GLU A 19 6.39 7.20 4.36
N SER A 20 5.43 7.53 3.51
CA SER A 20 5.71 8.15 2.21
C SER A 20 6.40 9.51 2.37
N VAL A 21 5.94 10.33 3.33
CA VAL A 21 6.58 11.61 3.65
C VAL A 21 7.98 11.39 4.22
N ALA A 22 8.15 10.46 5.16
CA ALA A 22 9.46 10.12 5.71
C ALA A 22 10.44 9.66 4.63
N LYS A 23 10.03 8.75 3.74
CA LYS A 23 10.86 8.29 2.60
C LYS A 23 11.26 9.44 1.68
N ALA A 24 10.31 10.29 1.31
CA ALA A 24 10.57 11.45 0.47
C ALA A 24 11.53 12.45 1.14
N THR A 25 11.44 12.61 2.45
CA THR A 25 12.36 13.46 3.22
C THR A 25 13.75 12.85 3.29
N ILE A 26 13.86 11.58 3.66
CA ILE A 26 15.14 10.87 3.81
C ILE A 26 15.91 10.84 2.50
N SER A 27 15.23 10.70 1.37
CA SER A 27 15.87 10.70 0.04
C SER A 27 16.59 12.01 -0.33
N GLN A 28 16.45 13.07 0.47
CA GLN A 28 17.18 14.34 0.30
C GLN A 28 18.52 14.37 1.08
N PHE A 29 18.86 13.30 1.78
CA PHE A 29 20.08 13.19 2.58
C PHE A 29 20.96 12.05 2.06
N ASP A 30 22.26 12.28 2.00
CA ASP A 30 23.27 11.27 1.61
C ASP A 30 23.71 10.41 2.82
N GLU A 31 22.76 10.04 3.67
CA GLU A 31 22.98 9.27 4.89
C GLU A 31 21.93 8.17 5.02
N ASP A 32 22.35 7.00 5.50
CA ASP A 32 21.41 5.92 5.81
C ASP A 32 20.59 6.30 7.06
N ILE A 33 19.28 6.33 6.92
CA ILE A 33 18.32 6.65 7.98
C ILE A 33 17.26 5.56 7.99
N ASP A 34 17.10 4.91 9.14
CA ASP A 34 16.13 3.84 9.30
C ASP A 34 14.71 4.37 9.59
N ILE A 35 13.71 3.70 9.03
CA ILE A 35 12.29 4.00 9.29
C ILE A 35 11.71 2.92 10.20
N VAL A 36 11.24 3.33 11.37
CA VAL A 36 10.55 2.47 12.33
C VAL A 36 9.05 2.73 12.25
N ARG A 37 8.27 1.78 11.74
CA ARG A 37 6.81 1.92 11.62
C ARG A 37 6.10 1.51 12.89
N VAL A 38 5.21 2.37 13.39
CA VAL A 38 4.33 2.10 14.54
C VAL A 38 2.87 2.42 14.15
N PRO A 39 2.21 1.50 13.45
CA PRO A 39 0.82 1.65 13.04
C PRO A 39 -0.16 1.32 14.18
N PHE A 40 -1.44 1.64 13.95
CA PHE A 40 -2.58 1.24 14.79
C PHE A 40 -2.50 1.71 16.24
N ILE A 41 -2.01 2.91 16.49
CA ILE A 41 -2.07 3.56 17.80
C ILE A 41 -3.54 3.76 18.18
N ARG A 42 -3.94 3.22 19.33
CA ARG A 42 -5.30 3.30 19.87
C ARG A 42 -5.37 3.88 21.27
N HIS A 43 -4.29 3.77 22.03
CA HIS A 43 -4.24 4.08 23.47
C HIS A 43 -3.00 4.87 23.84
N ALA A 44 -3.09 5.65 24.91
CA ALA A 44 -2.00 6.49 25.41
C ALA A 44 -0.74 5.70 25.79
N GLU A 45 -0.91 4.47 26.29
CA GLU A 45 0.21 3.60 26.69
C GLU A 45 1.11 3.23 25.49
N GLN A 46 0.52 3.09 24.29
CA GLN A 46 1.29 2.84 23.07
C GLN A 46 2.12 4.09 22.69
N ILE A 47 1.54 5.28 22.86
CA ILE A 47 2.24 6.55 22.61
C ILE A 47 3.41 6.68 23.58
N GLN A 48 3.18 6.42 24.87
CA GLN A 48 4.23 6.49 25.88
C GLN A 48 5.43 5.60 25.51
N LYS A 49 5.16 4.34 25.14
CA LYS A 49 6.20 3.40 24.72
C LYS A 49 7.02 3.90 23.55
N VAL A 50 6.35 4.40 22.49
CA VAL A 50 7.02 4.95 21.32
C VAL A 50 7.89 6.16 21.65
N ILE A 51 7.39 7.07 22.49
CA ILE A 51 8.14 8.26 22.91
C ILE A 51 9.36 7.87 23.75
N GLU A 52 9.24 6.87 24.64
CA GLU A 52 10.37 6.36 25.43
C GLU A 52 11.44 5.73 24.54
N GLU A 53 11.04 4.91 23.57
CA GLU A 53 11.97 4.32 22.59
C GLU A 53 12.65 5.40 21.73
N ALA A 54 11.88 6.35 21.19
CA ALA A 54 12.41 7.45 20.38
C ALA A 54 13.40 8.33 21.18
N ALA A 55 13.12 8.60 22.47
CA ALA A 55 14.04 9.34 23.34
C ALA A 55 15.37 8.60 23.56
N GLN A 56 15.33 7.27 23.80
CA GLN A 56 16.53 6.44 23.99
C GLN A 56 17.40 6.39 22.72
N HIS A 57 16.77 6.48 21.55
CA HIS A 57 17.44 6.41 20.25
C HIS A 57 17.78 7.78 19.69
N HIS A 58 17.44 8.86 20.37
CA HIS A 58 17.56 10.23 19.86
C HIS A 58 16.89 10.42 18.49
N ALA A 59 15.83 9.68 18.25
CA ALA A 59 15.12 9.63 17.00
C ALA A 59 14.22 10.87 16.79
N VAL A 60 13.77 11.06 15.56
CA VAL A 60 12.71 11.99 15.20
C VAL A 60 11.42 11.22 14.98
N VAL A 61 10.29 11.79 15.37
CA VAL A 61 8.99 11.15 15.15
C VAL A 61 8.16 11.98 14.18
N CYS A 62 7.58 11.34 13.17
CA CYS A 62 6.52 11.93 12.37
C CYS A 62 5.22 11.15 12.59
N HIS A 63 4.11 11.86 12.72
CA HIS A 63 2.84 11.18 12.95
C HIS A 63 1.69 11.71 12.09
N THR A 64 0.71 10.81 11.88
CA THR A 64 -0.56 11.09 11.19
C THR A 64 -1.74 10.66 12.05
N LEU A 65 -1.71 11.04 13.34
CA LEU A 65 -2.81 10.78 14.24
C LEU A 65 -4.00 11.68 13.91
N VAL A 66 -5.16 11.07 13.66
CA VAL A 66 -6.41 11.77 13.32
C VAL A 66 -7.18 12.17 14.57
N SER A 67 -7.16 11.29 15.62
CA SER A 67 -7.84 11.57 16.88
C SER A 67 -7.23 12.78 17.61
N PRO A 68 -8.01 13.83 17.91
CA PRO A 68 -7.52 14.98 18.66
C PRO A 68 -6.95 14.60 20.04
N GLU A 69 -7.56 13.63 20.70
CA GLU A 69 -7.13 13.14 22.00
C GLU A 69 -5.74 12.49 21.97
N LEU A 70 -5.53 11.63 20.96
CA LEU A 70 -4.23 10.97 20.76
C LEU A 70 -3.15 11.97 20.34
N ARG A 71 -3.48 12.94 19.49
CA ARG A 71 -2.56 14.03 19.09
C ARG A 71 -2.12 14.83 20.31
N GLN A 72 -3.06 15.33 21.11
CA GLN A 72 -2.74 16.11 22.31
C GLN A 72 -1.94 15.30 23.33
N THR A 73 -2.26 14.02 23.47
CA THR A 73 -1.50 13.11 24.34
C THR A 73 -0.08 12.93 23.84
N PHE A 74 0.09 12.74 22.51
CA PHE A 74 1.39 12.62 21.86
C PHE A 74 2.24 13.85 22.09
N GLU A 75 1.72 15.03 21.78
CA GLU A 75 2.39 16.32 21.95
C GLU A 75 2.91 16.51 23.38
N LYS A 76 2.04 16.35 24.38
CA LYS A 76 2.41 16.47 25.80
C LYS A 76 3.52 15.51 26.21
N MET A 77 3.45 14.25 25.76
CA MET A 77 4.45 13.24 26.12
C MET A 77 5.78 13.49 25.39
N ALA A 78 5.75 13.89 24.13
CA ALA A 78 6.94 14.20 23.34
C ALA A 78 7.69 15.42 23.93
N GLU A 79 6.97 16.49 24.28
CA GLU A 79 7.53 17.66 24.93
C GLU A 79 8.16 17.32 26.29
N ALA A 80 7.47 16.54 27.12
CA ALA A 80 7.96 16.13 28.43
C ALA A 80 9.25 15.29 28.37
N LYS A 81 9.48 14.57 27.28
CA LYS A 81 10.68 13.74 27.04
C LYS A 81 11.69 14.38 26.08
N ASN A 82 11.42 15.62 25.65
CA ASN A 82 12.25 16.36 24.68
C ASN A 82 12.49 15.57 23.38
N VAL A 83 11.47 14.85 22.89
CA VAL A 83 11.47 14.13 21.62
C VAL A 83 11.04 15.07 20.51
N ARG A 84 11.85 15.19 19.46
CA ARG A 84 11.51 15.98 18.26
C ARG A 84 10.45 15.27 17.45
N TYR A 85 9.39 15.98 17.10
CA TYR A 85 8.30 15.43 16.31
C TYR A 85 7.72 16.40 15.30
N VAL A 86 7.00 15.86 14.33
CA VAL A 86 6.17 16.62 13.40
C VAL A 86 4.80 15.97 13.23
N ASP A 87 3.74 16.77 13.41
CA ASP A 87 2.39 16.38 13.00
C ASP A 87 2.21 16.71 11.52
N ILE A 88 2.11 15.66 10.69
CA ILE A 88 1.98 15.81 9.24
C ILE A 88 0.54 16.15 8.84
N LEU A 89 -0.45 15.60 9.55
CA LEU A 89 -1.85 15.63 9.12
C LEU A 89 -2.67 16.73 9.78
N GLY A 90 -2.41 17.01 11.06
CA GLY A 90 -3.20 17.93 11.85
C GLY A 90 -3.27 19.35 11.28
N PRO A 91 -2.14 20.02 11.05
CA PRO A 91 -2.15 21.38 10.49
C PRO A 91 -2.85 21.47 9.14
N MET A 92 -2.72 20.42 8.29
CA MET A 92 -3.41 20.37 7.02
C MET A 92 -4.92 20.19 7.18
N MET A 93 -5.36 19.35 8.13
CA MET A 93 -6.78 19.20 8.45
C MET A 93 -7.40 20.50 8.96
N ASP A 94 -6.67 21.25 9.79
CA ASP A 94 -7.14 22.52 10.34
C ASP A 94 -7.29 23.57 9.23
N MET A 95 -6.31 23.67 8.31
CA MET A 95 -6.39 24.55 7.14
C MET A 95 -7.55 24.18 6.21
N VAL A 96 -7.72 22.89 5.88
CA VAL A 96 -8.84 22.44 5.06
C VAL A 96 -10.18 22.69 5.77
N GLY A 97 -10.22 22.47 7.09
CA GLY A 97 -11.39 22.78 7.91
C GLY A 97 -11.83 24.24 7.86
N SER A 98 -10.88 25.18 7.70
CA SER A 98 -11.17 26.63 7.62
C SER A 98 -11.87 27.05 6.32
N ILE A 99 -11.72 26.27 5.24
CA ILE A 99 -12.32 26.53 3.92
C ILE A 99 -13.49 25.57 3.59
N SER A 100 -13.65 24.51 4.38
CA SER A 100 -14.71 23.51 4.17
C SER A 100 -16.00 23.92 4.86
N SER A 101 -17.13 23.68 4.23
CA SER A 101 -18.46 23.81 4.85
C SER A 101 -18.80 22.67 5.82
N THR A 102 -17.98 21.63 5.89
CA THR A 102 -18.20 20.44 6.71
C THR A 102 -17.09 20.24 7.73
N LYS A 103 -17.42 19.68 8.89
CA LYS A 103 -16.43 19.33 9.91
C LYS A 103 -15.66 18.07 9.53
N PRO A 104 -14.37 17.97 9.90
CA PRO A 104 -13.58 16.75 9.70
C PRO A 104 -14.23 15.55 10.40
N ARG A 105 -14.21 14.41 9.77
CA ARG A 105 -14.82 13.17 10.30
C ARG A 105 -14.08 12.57 11.51
N MET A 106 -12.82 12.95 11.72
CA MET A 106 -11.94 12.47 12.79
C MET A 106 -11.90 10.94 12.92
N LYS A 107 -11.95 10.23 11.80
CA LYS A 107 -11.89 8.76 11.74
C LYS A 107 -10.59 8.31 11.09
N PRO A 108 -9.76 7.51 11.78
CA PRO A 108 -8.54 6.96 11.20
C PRO A 108 -8.84 6.05 10.01
N GLY A 109 -7.93 6.05 9.03
CA GLY A 109 -7.96 5.08 7.95
C GLY A 109 -9.08 5.25 6.92
N ILE A 110 -9.70 6.41 6.81
CA ILE A 110 -10.79 6.64 5.82
C ILE A 110 -10.30 6.39 4.38
N ILE A 111 -9.06 6.76 4.07
CA ILE A 111 -8.45 6.50 2.76
C ILE A 111 -8.24 5.00 2.52
N HIS A 112 -7.95 4.26 3.60
CA HIS A 112 -7.71 2.83 3.58
C HIS A 112 -8.94 2.05 4.02
N LYS A 113 -10.15 2.62 3.85
CA LYS A 113 -11.31 1.77 3.97
C LYS A 113 -11.09 0.60 3.04
N LEU A 114 -10.99 -0.58 3.64
CA LEU A 114 -11.13 -1.88 3.00
C LEU A 114 -12.57 -1.93 2.47
N ASP A 115 -12.87 -1.04 1.52
CA ASP A 115 -14.13 -1.06 0.82
C ASP A 115 -14.12 -2.19 -0.21
N GLU A 116 -15.25 -2.46 -0.79
CA GLU A 116 -15.40 -3.50 -1.81
C GLU A 116 -14.38 -3.36 -2.95
N GLU A 117 -13.90 -2.15 -3.22
CA GLU A 117 -12.90 -1.87 -4.25
C GLU A 117 -11.52 -2.45 -3.93
N TYR A 118 -11.09 -2.38 -2.68
CA TYR A 118 -9.84 -2.98 -2.23
C TYR A 118 -9.92 -4.50 -2.31
N PHE A 119 -11.00 -5.09 -1.77
CA PHE A 119 -11.18 -6.54 -1.83
C PHE A 119 -11.28 -7.05 -3.26
N ARG A 120 -11.99 -6.35 -4.15
CA ARG A 120 -12.02 -6.69 -5.58
C ARG A 120 -10.64 -6.64 -6.22
N LYS A 121 -9.80 -5.68 -5.85
CA LYS A 121 -8.44 -5.59 -6.36
C LYS A 121 -7.57 -6.75 -5.87
N VAL A 122 -7.61 -7.07 -4.59
CA VAL A 122 -6.88 -8.21 -4.00
C VAL A 122 -7.35 -9.51 -4.64
N GLU A 123 -8.65 -9.75 -4.71
CA GLU A 123 -9.25 -10.94 -5.33
C GLU A 123 -8.84 -11.08 -6.81
N ALA A 124 -8.81 -9.99 -7.56
CA ALA A 124 -8.37 -10.00 -8.95
C ALA A 124 -6.89 -10.34 -9.11
N ILE A 125 -6.02 -9.85 -8.22
CA ILE A 125 -4.59 -10.16 -8.21
C ILE A 125 -4.35 -11.63 -7.83
N GLU A 126 -5.00 -12.12 -6.78
CA GLU A 126 -4.92 -13.53 -6.38
C GLU A 126 -5.43 -14.44 -7.50
N PHE A 127 -6.50 -14.05 -8.17
CA PHE A 127 -7.04 -14.76 -9.32
C PHE A 127 -6.03 -14.83 -10.47
N ALA A 128 -5.42 -13.70 -10.84
CA ALA A 128 -4.44 -13.66 -11.92
C ALA A 128 -3.21 -14.53 -11.63
N VAL A 129 -2.72 -14.56 -10.39
CA VAL A 129 -1.60 -15.43 -9.97
C VAL A 129 -2.01 -16.90 -10.01
N LYS A 130 -3.20 -17.23 -9.53
CA LYS A 130 -3.69 -18.61 -9.43
C LYS A 130 -3.96 -19.25 -10.79
N TYR A 131 -4.42 -18.46 -11.75
CA TYR A 131 -4.83 -18.93 -13.08
C TYR A 131 -3.88 -18.44 -14.20
N ASP A 132 -2.61 -18.29 -13.84
CA ASP A 132 -1.53 -17.98 -14.78
C ASP A 132 -1.07 -19.25 -15.54
N ASP A 133 -0.66 -19.06 -16.80
CA ASP A 133 -0.10 -20.09 -17.67
C ASP A 133 -0.97 -21.36 -17.86
N GLY A 134 -2.29 -21.23 -17.78
CA GLY A 134 -3.20 -22.36 -18.04
C GLY A 134 -3.13 -23.47 -17.00
N LYS A 135 -2.48 -23.26 -15.85
CA LYS A 135 -2.30 -24.28 -14.79
C LYS A 135 -3.60 -24.86 -14.26
N ASN A 136 -4.68 -24.09 -14.35
CA ASN A 136 -5.98 -24.53 -13.88
C ASN A 136 -7.11 -24.04 -14.80
N PRO A 137 -7.65 -24.88 -15.69
CA PRO A 137 -8.72 -24.51 -16.62
C PRO A 137 -10.03 -24.06 -15.96
N ALA A 138 -10.27 -24.46 -14.70
CA ALA A 138 -11.48 -24.08 -13.97
C ALA A 138 -11.58 -22.54 -13.72
N GLY A 139 -10.50 -21.81 -13.92
CA GLY A 139 -10.48 -20.35 -13.85
C GLY A 139 -11.14 -19.66 -15.04
N PHE A 140 -11.14 -20.27 -16.22
CA PHE A 140 -11.60 -19.60 -17.44
C PHE A 140 -13.08 -19.21 -17.39
N SER A 141 -13.93 -20.04 -16.79
CA SER A 141 -15.35 -19.75 -16.61
C SER A 141 -15.65 -18.68 -15.54
N LYS A 142 -14.66 -18.33 -14.72
CA LYS A 142 -14.78 -17.37 -13.62
C LYS A 142 -14.02 -16.07 -13.89
N ALA A 143 -13.28 -16.01 -14.99
CA ALA A 143 -12.50 -14.87 -15.38
C ALA A 143 -13.37 -13.81 -16.07
N ASP A 144 -13.11 -12.53 -15.78
CA ASP A 144 -13.69 -11.44 -16.56
C ASP A 144 -13.02 -11.34 -17.95
N VAL A 145 -11.73 -11.73 -18.02
CA VAL A 145 -10.93 -11.69 -19.24
C VAL A 145 -10.04 -12.94 -19.29
N VAL A 146 -9.99 -13.58 -20.46
CA VAL A 146 -9.06 -14.68 -20.74
C VAL A 146 -8.08 -14.22 -21.83
N LEU A 147 -6.78 -14.18 -21.51
CA LEU A 147 -5.72 -13.87 -22.45
C LEU A 147 -5.23 -15.16 -23.11
N ILE A 148 -5.39 -15.27 -24.42
CA ILE A 148 -4.94 -16.44 -25.19
C ILE A 148 -3.86 -15.97 -26.16
N GLY A 149 -2.76 -16.70 -26.25
CA GLY A 149 -1.70 -16.37 -27.19
C GLY A 149 -0.43 -17.19 -26.97
N VAL A 150 0.50 -17.04 -27.90
CA VAL A 150 1.79 -17.75 -27.90
C VAL A 150 2.56 -17.46 -26.60
N SER A 151 3.35 -18.40 -26.13
CA SER A 151 4.22 -18.22 -24.96
C SER A 151 5.17 -17.03 -25.14
N ARG A 152 5.53 -16.33 -24.06
CA ARG A 152 6.44 -15.18 -24.02
C ARG A 152 5.96 -13.91 -24.78
N THR A 153 4.64 -13.73 -24.91
CA THR A 153 4.03 -12.53 -25.51
C THR A 153 3.47 -11.57 -24.45
N SER A 154 4.11 -11.45 -23.30
CA SER A 154 3.76 -10.52 -22.21
C SER A 154 2.35 -10.71 -21.62
N LYS A 155 1.74 -11.89 -21.74
CA LYS A 155 0.40 -12.18 -21.16
C LYS A 155 0.39 -12.04 -19.65
N THR A 156 1.37 -12.62 -18.93
CA THR A 156 1.46 -12.53 -17.47
C THR A 156 1.60 -11.08 -16.97
N PRO A 157 2.52 -10.23 -17.49
CA PRO A 157 2.53 -8.82 -17.14
C PRO A 157 1.21 -8.10 -17.44
N LEU A 158 0.57 -8.41 -18.56
CA LEU A 158 -0.72 -7.82 -18.93
C LEU A 158 -1.84 -8.27 -17.99
N SER A 159 -1.89 -9.57 -17.61
CA SER A 159 -2.87 -10.08 -16.65
C SER A 159 -2.74 -9.39 -15.29
N MET A 160 -1.51 -9.18 -14.81
CA MET A 160 -1.24 -8.46 -13.57
C MET A 160 -1.64 -6.99 -13.65
N TYR A 161 -1.33 -6.33 -14.77
CA TYR A 161 -1.78 -4.95 -14.99
C TYR A 161 -3.30 -4.81 -14.94
N MET A 162 -4.02 -5.72 -15.62
CA MET A 162 -5.49 -5.73 -15.62
C MET A 162 -6.06 -6.11 -14.24
N ALA A 163 -5.41 -7.01 -13.50
CA ALA A 163 -5.79 -7.35 -12.13
C ALA A 163 -5.69 -6.12 -11.20
N HIS A 164 -4.67 -5.29 -11.36
CA HIS A 164 -4.59 -3.99 -10.68
C HIS A 164 -5.74 -3.04 -11.03
N LYS A 165 -6.38 -3.25 -12.18
CA LYS A 165 -7.61 -2.55 -12.60
C LYS A 165 -8.89 -3.30 -12.17
N LYS A 166 -8.77 -4.31 -11.29
CA LYS A 166 -9.86 -5.10 -10.68
C LYS A 166 -10.53 -6.12 -11.61
N TYR A 167 -9.88 -6.48 -12.73
CA TYR A 167 -10.36 -7.56 -13.60
C TYR A 167 -9.76 -8.90 -13.19
N LYS A 168 -10.57 -9.93 -13.03
CA LYS A 168 -10.13 -11.31 -12.87
C LYS A 168 -9.64 -11.83 -14.22
N VAL A 169 -8.34 -12.00 -14.37
CA VAL A 169 -7.72 -12.38 -15.64
C VAL A 169 -7.09 -13.75 -15.52
N ALA A 170 -7.46 -14.65 -16.42
CA ALA A 170 -6.75 -15.90 -16.62
C ALA A 170 -5.94 -15.84 -17.90
N ASN A 171 -4.80 -16.53 -18.00
CA ASN A 171 -4.07 -16.62 -19.24
C ASN A 171 -3.82 -18.06 -19.67
N LEU A 172 -3.94 -18.30 -20.97
CA LEU A 172 -3.71 -19.58 -21.62
C LEU A 172 -2.60 -19.44 -22.67
N PRO A 173 -1.41 -20.01 -22.45
CA PRO A 173 -0.39 -20.07 -23.48
C PRO A 173 -0.74 -21.11 -24.54
N LEU A 174 -0.70 -20.72 -25.80
CA LEU A 174 -0.73 -21.66 -26.92
C LEU A 174 0.68 -22.19 -27.16
N ALA A 175 0.84 -23.50 -27.14
CA ALA A 175 2.09 -24.12 -27.56
C ALA A 175 2.30 -23.96 -29.08
N VAL A 176 3.51 -23.59 -29.48
CA VAL A 176 3.86 -23.36 -30.91
C VAL A 176 3.56 -24.59 -31.77
N SER A 177 3.61 -25.78 -31.19
CA SER A 177 3.29 -27.04 -31.89
C SER A 177 1.83 -27.14 -32.38
N TYR A 178 0.89 -26.39 -31.80
CA TYR A 178 -0.50 -26.42 -32.25
C TYR A 178 -0.81 -25.43 -33.37
N THR A 179 0.04 -24.42 -33.58
CA THR A 179 -0.18 -23.43 -34.64
C THR A 179 0.17 -23.96 -36.05
N HIS A 180 1.05 -24.98 -36.15
CA HIS A 180 1.40 -25.60 -37.42
C HIS A 180 0.37 -26.59 -37.91
N LEU A 181 -0.42 -27.24 -37.04
CA LEU A 181 -1.41 -28.20 -37.45
C LEU A 181 -2.67 -27.56 -38.09
N ARG A 182 -3.01 -26.33 -37.72
CA ARG A 182 -4.19 -25.64 -38.27
C ARG A 182 -3.92 -24.89 -39.58
N ALA A 183 -2.68 -24.53 -39.84
CA ALA A 183 -2.34 -23.88 -41.10
C ALA A 183 -2.41 -24.85 -42.31
N HIS A 184 -2.28 -26.16 -42.06
CA HIS A 184 -2.38 -27.17 -43.12
C HIS A 184 -3.82 -27.65 -43.43
N GLU A 185 -4.78 -27.46 -42.51
CA GLU A 185 -6.17 -27.86 -42.76
C GLU A 185 -6.96 -26.82 -43.59
N THR A 186 -6.47 -25.61 -43.73
CA THR A 186 -7.14 -24.56 -44.50
C THR A 186 -6.71 -24.48 -46.00
N GLU A 187 -5.67 -25.22 -46.39
CA GLU A 187 -5.23 -25.27 -47.78
C GLU A 187 -5.75 -26.47 -48.60
N ALA A 188 -6.47 -27.40 -47.91
CA ALA A 188 -6.95 -28.64 -48.56
C ALA A 188 -8.41 -28.57 -49.04
N ASP A 189 -9.13 -27.49 -48.83
CA ASP A 189 -10.55 -27.31 -49.17
C ASP A 189 -10.82 -26.12 -50.11
N LEU A 190 -9.84 -25.80 -51.03
CA LEU A 190 -10.06 -24.87 -52.14
C LEU A 190 -9.78 -25.55 -53.47
#